data_67e3e07dd1f40ceba757492ba0020821
#
_entry.id   67e3e07dd1f40ceba757492ba0020821
#
_cell.length_a   1.000
_cell.length_b   1.000
_cell.length_c   1.000
_cell.angle_alpha   90.00
_cell.angle_beta   90.00
_cell.angle_gamma   90.00
#
_symmetry.space_group_name_H-M   'P 1'
#
loop_
_entity.id
_entity.type
_entity.pdbx_description
1 polymer ?
#
loop_
_entity_poly.entity_id
_entity_poly.type
_entity_poly.pdbx_seq_one_letter_code
_entity_poly.pdbx_strand_id
1 'polypeptide(L)'
;MKTVPTLLAAAILAGLGTFAPPAALAAPADTAEDAPLSVEWDARVRHEQVDDDAFARDARADTLRLRLGLRASFGAGWSGFVEGVGVAAAGSHYNSGANGHVQYPTITDPKGGDLNQAYLRWSGATFDATVGRQRLGYDNQRWIGSSAWRQFEQTFDAAAFDWKATDALTLHYAWLDRVHRVAGPDALNRLARARALNTHLLNAALAQGTQQWSAYAYLHKDEDVASASSATYGLRWSGNALHEGNGFLWVAEAARQQDYANNPLDFSHRYWLLEPGWTQSGVTAKLGWEHLGGNGRHALQTPLA
;
A
#
# COMPACT_ATOMS: atom_id res chain seq x y z
N MET A 1 -13.74 -12.78 -36.24
CA MET A 1 -14.11 -12.06 -35.04
C MET A 1 -14.91 -13.01 -34.16
N LYS A 2 -14.31 -13.57 -33.11
CA LYS A 2 -15.01 -14.38 -32.10
C LYS A 2 -14.92 -13.62 -30.79
N THR A 3 -16.05 -13.13 -30.32
CA THR A 3 -16.21 -12.51 -29.02
C THR A 3 -16.14 -13.62 -27.95
N VAL A 4 -15.17 -13.52 -27.06
CA VAL A 4 -15.07 -14.36 -25.87
C VAL A 4 -15.89 -13.68 -24.78
N PRO A 5 -16.88 -14.35 -24.17
CA PRO A 5 -17.64 -13.76 -23.07
C PRO A 5 -16.78 -13.75 -21.80
N THR A 6 -16.62 -12.56 -21.23
CA THR A 6 -15.98 -12.37 -19.93
C THR A 6 -16.91 -12.94 -18.85
N LEU A 7 -16.54 -14.03 -18.23
CA LEU A 7 -17.23 -14.59 -17.06
C LEU A 7 -17.03 -13.67 -15.86
N LEU A 8 -18.12 -13.14 -15.37
CA LEU A 8 -18.22 -12.39 -14.13
C LEU A 8 -18.12 -13.38 -12.96
N ALA A 9 -16.98 -13.44 -12.29
CA ALA A 9 -16.85 -14.20 -11.04
C ALA A 9 -17.29 -13.31 -9.87
N ALA A 10 -18.49 -13.53 -9.37
CA ALA A 10 -18.96 -12.93 -8.12
C ALA A 10 -18.44 -13.81 -6.95
N ALA A 11 -17.41 -13.34 -6.26
CA ALA A 11 -16.98 -13.94 -5.01
C ALA A 11 -17.82 -13.38 -3.86
N ILE A 12 -18.71 -14.21 -3.31
CA ILE A 12 -19.43 -13.93 -2.05
C ILE A 12 -18.49 -14.35 -0.91
N LEU A 13 -17.78 -13.41 -0.30
CA LEU A 13 -17.06 -13.62 0.96
C LEU A 13 -18.01 -13.28 2.12
N ALA A 14 -18.62 -14.28 2.72
CA ALA A 14 -19.27 -14.17 4.03
C ALA A 14 -18.19 -14.33 5.10
N GLY A 15 -17.51 -13.24 5.47
CA GLY A 15 -16.60 -13.19 6.61
C GLY A 15 -17.28 -12.48 7.77
N LEU A 16 -17.60 -13.21 8.85
CA LEU A 16 -17.94 -12.65 10.15
C LEU A 16 -16.65 -12.07 10.77
N GLY A 17 -16.33 -10.84 10.42
CA GLY A 17 -15.28 -10.06 11.03
C GLY A 17 -15.76 -8.62 11.12
N THR A 18 -15.66 -8.02 12.29
CA THR A 18 -15.83 -6.58 12.47
C THR A 18 -14.70 -5.87 11.73
N PHE A 19 -14.90 -5.61 10.43
CA PHE A 19 -14.02 -4.71 9.68
C PHE A 19 -14.37 -3.29 10.08
N ALA A 20 -13.60 -2.72 10.97
CA ALA A 20 -13.45 -1.29 11.00
C ALA A 20 -13.01 -0.84 9.59
N PRO A 21 -13.54 0.28 9.03
CA PRO A 21 -13.01 0.84 7.80
C PRO A 21 -11.50 0.95 7.97
N PRO A 22 -10.68 0.70 6.93
CA PRO A 22 -9.27 1.03 7.04
C PRO A 22 -9.24 2.52 7.36
N ALA A 23 -9.00 2.84 8.62
CA ALA A 23 -8.52 4.16 8.96
C ALA A 23 -7.37 4.39 7.99
N ALA A 24 -7.40 5.50 7.24
CA ALA A 24 -6.18 6.05 6.71
C ALA A 24 -5.17 5.79 7.82
N LEU A 25 -4.06 5.10 7.51
CA LEU A 25 -2.99 4.94 8.48
C LEU A 25 -2.50 6.36 8.79
N ALA A 26 -3.28 7.06 9.62
CA ALA A 26 -2.73 8.05 10.46
C ALA A 26 -1.57 7.33 11.14
N ALA A 27 -0.36 7.84 10.97
CA ALA A 27 0.74 7.48 11.84
C ALA A 27 0.14 7.38 13.25
N PRO A 28 0.43 6.30 14.03
CA PRO A 28 -0.17 6.14 15.34
C PRO A 28 -0.12 7.49 16.04
N ALA A 29 -1.29 7.96 16.46
CA ALA A 29 -1.37 9.22 17.18
C ALA A 29 -0.42 9.07 18.37
N ASP A 30 0.62 9.88 18.40
CA ASP A 30 1.63 9.92 19.45
C ASP A 30 0.94 10.22 20.80
N THR A 31 0.53 9.17 21.50
CA THR A 31 0.12 9.28 22.91
C THR A 31 1.27 9.00 23.88
N ALA A 32 2.52 8.96 23.36
CA ALA A 32 3.75 8.81 24.15
C ALA A 32 4.64 10.05 24.02
N GLU A 33 4.08 11.26 24.14
CA GLU A 33 4.82 12.53 23.98
C GLU A 33 5.87 12.81 25.07
N ASP A 34 5.96 12.03 26.15
CA ASP A 34 6.84 12.34 27.29
C ASP A 34 8.07 11.44 27.45
N ALA A 35 8.20 10.34 26.72
CA ALA A 35 9.38 9.50 26.81
C ALA A 35 10.42 9.87 25.73
N PRO A 36 11.65 10.29 26.13
CA PRO A 36 12.70 10.63 25.18
C PRO A 36 13.12 9.42 24.30
N LEU A 37 12.75 8.22 24.74
CA LEU A 37 13.04 6.95 24.04
C LEU A 37 11.88 5.97 24.26
N SER A 38 11.40 5.35 23.18
CA SER A 38 10.38 4.29 23.24
C SER A 38 10.77 3.10 22.36
N VAL A 39 10.38 1.90 22.80
CA VAL A 39 10.58 0.65 22.06
C VAL A 39 9.21 0.19 21.54
N GLU A 40 9.14 -0.06 20.24
CA GLU A 40 7.96 -0.59 19.57
C GLU A 40 8.25 -2.02 19.12
N TRP A 41 7.28 -2.92 19.21
CA TRP A 41 7.42 -4.26 18.68
C TRP A 41 6.08 -4.76 18.11
N ASP A 42 6.19 -5.63 17.10
CA ASP A 42 5.06 -6.30 16.47
C ASP A 42 5.47 -7.74 16.13
N ALA A 43 4.62 -8.70 16.47
CA ALA A 43 4.82 -10.10 16.11
C ALA A 43 3.58 -10.61 15.35
N ARG A 44 3.80 -11.31 14.23
CA ARG A 44 2.72 -11.86 13.40
C ARG A 44 3.03 -13.26 12.92
N VAL A 45 2.14 -14.19 13.26
CA VAL A 45 2.07 -15.52 12.65
C VAL A 45 1.15 -15.45 11.43
N ARG A 46 1.58 -16.06 10.33
CA ARG A 46 0.80 -16.13 9.11
C ARG A 46 0.83 -17.55 8.54
N HIS A 47 -0.34 -18.04 8.18
CA HIS A 47 -0.54 -19.26 7.39
C HIS A 47 -1.17 -18.87 6.04
N GLU A 48 -0.59 -19.36 4.95
CA GLU A 48 -1.14 -19.20 3.60
C GLU A 48 -1.00 -20.53 2.84
N GLN A 49 -2.06 -20.92 2.17
CA GLN A 49 -2.09 -22.06 1.26
C GLN A 49 -2.58 -21.61 -0.11
N VAL A 50 -1.94 -22.09 -1.16
CA VAL A 50 -2.32 -21.83 -2.56
C VAL A 50 -2.37 -23.16 -3.28
N ASP A 51 -3.53 -23.47 -3.84
CA ASP A 51 -3.79 -24.57 -4.76
C ASP A 51 -3.97 -23.97 -6.15
N ASP A 52 -3.11 -24.38 -7.10
CA ASP A 52 -3.08 -23.83 -8.47
C ASP A 52 -2.67 -24.95 -9.43
N ASP A 53 -3.59 -25.40 -10.28
CA ASP A 53 -3.42 -26.46 -11.27
C ASP A 53 -2.29 -26.20 -12.29
N ALA A 54 -1.80 -24.96 -12.40
CA ALA A 54 -0.65 -24.63 -13.24
C ALA A 54 0.68 -25.13 -12.67
N PHE A 55 0.71 -25.56 -11.40
CA PHE A 55 1.89 -26.05 -10.69
C PHE A 55 1.78 -27.53 -10.37
N ALA A 56 2.92 -28.20 -10.26
CA ALA A 56 2.98 -29.63 -9.94
C ALA A 56 2.67 -29.93 -8.45
N ARG A 57 2.65 -28.92 -7.59
CA ARG A 57 2.49 -29.05 -6.13
C ARG A 57 1.80 -27.81 -5.57
N ASP A 58 0.95 -28.03 -4.56
CA ASP A 58 0.34 -26.96 -3.79
C ASP A 58 1.35 -26.26 -2.89
N ALA A 59 1.19 -24.96 -2.72
CA ALA A 59 2.03 -24.19 -1.83
C ALA A 59 1.42 -24.06 -0.44
N ARG A 60 2.29 -24.16 0.58
CA ARG A 60 1.95 -23.89 1.97
C ARG A 60 3.08 -23.16 2.66
N ALA A 61 2.79 -22.00 3.23
CA ALA A 61 3.70 -21.16 3.99
C ALA A 61 3.18 -20.94 5.41
N ASP A 62 3.98 -21.34 6.39
CA ASP A 62 3.78 -21.04 7.81
C ASP A 62 4.94 -20.12 8.23
N THR A 63 4.66 -18.85 8.52
CA THR A 63 5.70 -17.85 8.77
C THR A 63 5.44 -17.06 10.05
N LEU A 64 6.53 -16.64 10.71
CA LEU A 64 6.54 -15.77 11.87
C LEU A 64 7.36 -14.52 11.53
N ARG A 65 6.77 -13.35 11.69
CA ARG A 65 7.47 -12.06 11.62
C ARG A 65 7.63 -11.47 13.01
N LEU A 66 8.79 -10.88 13.27
CA LEU A 66 9.03 -9.99 14.39
C LEU A 66 9.59 -8.66 13.87
N ARG A 67 9.01 -7.55 14.29
CA ARG A 67 9.55 -6.20 14.12
C ARG A 67 9.98 -5.66 15.46
N LEU A 68 11.08 -4.93 15.48
CA LEU A 68 11.58 -4.24 16.66
C LEU A 68 12.02 -2.84 16.24
N GLY A 69 11.41 -1.83 16.81
CA GLY A 69 11.65 -0.41 16.54
C GLY A 69 12.09 0.36 17.78
N LEU A 70 12.90 1.38 17.54
CA LEU A 70 13.36 2.34 18.54
C LEU A 70 13.01 3.75 18.05
N ARG A 71 12.20 4.48 18.81
CA ARG A 71 11.85 5.88 18.57
C ARG A 71 12.54 6.76 19.59
N ALA A 72 13.16 7.83 19.12
CA ALA A 72 13.77 8.85 19.97
C ALA A 72 13.17 10.22 19.65
N SER A 73 12.79 10.98 20.70
CA SER A 73 12.39 12.39 20.62
C SER A 73 13.58 13.28 21.01
N PHE A 74 13.87 14.30 20.19
CA PHE A 74 14.99 15.22 20.38
C PHE A 74 14.54 16.61 20.83
N GLY A 75 13.21 16.81 21.04
CA GLY A 75 12.61 18.12 21.33
C GLY A 75 12.45 19.00 20.09
N ALA A 76 11.77 20.13 20.26
CA ALA A 76 11.48 21.13 19.18
C ALA A 76 10.83 20.50 17.92
N GLY A 77 10.00 19.46 18.11
CA GLY A 77 9.31 18.75 17.03
C GLY A 77 10.15 17.69 16.31
N TRP A 78 11.42 17.49 16.66
CA TRP A 78 12.28 16.49 16.06
C TRP A 78 12.16 15.11 16.71
N SER A 79 12.06 14.08 15.87
CA SER A 79 12.11 12.68 16.28
C SER A 79 12.82 11.83 15.24
N GLY A 80 13.35 10.67 15.68
CA GLY A 80 13.93 9.67 14.79
C GLY A 80 13.36 8.30 15.10
N PHE A 81 13.30 7.43 14.09
CA PHE A 81 12.82 6.07 14.22
C PHE A 81 13.70 5.11 13.43
N VAL A 82 14.03 3.96 14.03
CA VAL A 82 14.70 2.84 13.35
C VAL A 82 13.96 1.56 13.69
N GLU A 83 13.59 0.77 12.68
CA GLU A 83 12.89 -0.51 12.85
C GLU A 83 13.53 -1.60 12.01
N GLY A 84 13.92 -2.70 12.64
CA GLY A 84 14.30 -3.94 11.98
C GLY A 84 13.14 -4.90 11.87
N VAL A 85 13.17 -5.77 10.86
CA VAL A 85 12.23 -6.88 10.66
C VAL A 85 12.98 -8.19 10.48
N GLY A 86 12.50 -9.25 11.15
CA GLY A 86 12.95 -10.62 10.95
C GLY A 86 11.77 -11.54 10.61
N VAL A 87 11.94 -12.42 9.64
CA VAL A 87 10.96 -13.41 9.22
C VAL A 87 11.56 -14.80 9.30
N ALA A 88 10.90 -15.68 10.05
CA ALA A 88 11.18 -17.12 10.10
C ALA A 88 10.08 -17.87 9.35
N ALA A 89 10.42 -19.02 8.73
CA ALA A 89 9.48 -19.89 8.07
C ALA A 89 9.59 -21.31 8.61
N ALA A 90 8.46 -21.92 8.95
CA ALA A 90 8.37 -23.35 9.27
C ALA A 90 8.08 -24.12 7.98
N GLY A 91 9.08 -24.86 7.48
CA GLY A 91 8.97 -25.60 6.22
C GLY A 91 9.40 -24.80 4.99
N SER A 92 9.26 -25.42 3.83
CA SER A 92 9.77 -24.89 2.55
C SER A 92 8.88 -25.32 1.36
N HIS A 93 7.59 -25.59 1.61
CA HIS A 93 6.65 -26.10 0.60
C HIS A 93 5.96 -24.95 -0.16
N TYR A 94 6.71 -23.92 -0.54
CA TYR A 94 6.24 -22.78 -1.33
C TYR A 94 7.40 -22.11 -2.06
N ASN A 95 7.10 -21.34 -3.10
CA ASN A 95 8.06 -20.47 -3.76
C ASN A 95 8.03 -19.08 -3.08
N SER A 96 9.07 -18.76 -2.32
CA SER A 96 9.16 -17.45 -1.66
C SER A 96 9.69 -16.33 -2.56
N GLY A 97 10.14 -16.66 -3.77
CA GLY A 97 10.92 -15.75 -4.62
C GLY A 97 12.41 -15.64 -4.25
N ALA A 98 12.80 -16.22 -3.09
CA ALA A 98 14.19 -16.24 -2.59
C ALA A 98 14.76 -17.66 -2.45
N ASN A 99 13.92 -18.70 -2.42
CA ASN A 99 14.32 -20.08 -2.15
C ASN A 99 14.48 -20.97 -3.40
N GLY A 100 14.15 -20.47 -4.59
CA GLY A 100 14.28 -21.20 -5.86
C GLY A 100 13.28 -22.34 -6.06
N HIS A 101 12.24 -22.46 -5.26
CA HIS A 101 11.24 -23.55 -5.32
C HIS A 101 10.17 -23.31 -6.37
N VAL A 102 10.57 -23.17 -7.63
CA VAL A 102 9.72 -22.79 -8.77
C VAL A 102 8.60 -23.80 -9.11
N GLN A 103 8.65 -25.04 -8.54
CA GLN A 103 7.62 -26.06 -8.70
C GLN A 103 6.36 -25.82 -7.86
N TYR A 104 6.38 -24.80 -6.99
CA TYR A 104 5.27 -24.39 -6.14
C TYR A 104 4.72 -23.03 -6.58
N PRO A 105 3.44 -22.75 -6.36
CA PRO A 105 2.88 -21.42 -6.43
C PRO A 105 3.66 -20.43 -5.55
N THR A 106 3.65 -19.16 -5.95
CA THR A 106 4.39 -18.11 -5.24
C THR A 106 3.61 -17.58 -4.04
N ILE A 107 4.23 -17.67 -2.86
CA ILE A 107 3.83 -16.96 -1.64
C ILE A 107 5.03 -16.10 -1.24
N THR A 108 4.94 -14.79 -1.49
CA THR A 108 6.04 -13.84 -1.32
C THR A 108 6.26 -13.47 0.15
N ASP A 109 6.60 -14.47 0.97
CA ASP A 109 6.96 -14.32 2.38
C ASP A 109 8.27 -15.06 2.67
N PRO A 110 9.43 -14.54 2.16
CA PRO A 110 10.72 -15.18 2.36
C PRO A 110 11.17 -15.07 3.83
N LYS A 111 11.95 -16.05 4.28
CA LYS A 111 12.70 -15.92 5.52
C LYS A 111 13.88 -14.94 5.33
N GLY A 112 14.28 -14.25 6.40
CA GLY A 112 15.40 -13.33 6.37
C GLY A 112 15.20 -12.16 7.32
N GLY A 113 16.05 -11.17 7.23
CA GLY A 113 15.97 -9.93 8.00
C GLY A 113 16.31 -8.71 7.17
N ASP A 114 15.71 -7.58 7.49
CA ASP A 114 15.96 -6.30 6.80
C ASP A 114 15.80 -5.11 7.75
N LEU A 115 16.34 -3.98 7.35
CA LEU A 115 16.02 -2.67 7.89
C LEU A 115 14.66 -2.23 7.28
N ASN A 116 13.62 -2.24 8.11
CA ASN A 116 12.26 -1.93 7.64
C ASN A 116 12.04 -0.42 7.48
N GLN A 117 12.40 0.34 8.53
CA GLN A 117 12.32 1.80 8.52
C GLN A 117 13.55 2.44 9.18
N ALA A 118 13.97 3.60 8.70
CA ALA A 118 14.97 4.46 9.35
C ALA A 118 14.78 5.88 8.83
N TYR A 119 14.23 6.76 9.66
CA TYR A 119 13.94 8.14 9.24
C TYR A 119 14.10 9.16 10.37
N LEU A 120 14.29 10.40 9.96
CA LEU A 120 14.18 11.59 10.79
C LEU A 120 12.88 12.32 10.43
N ARG A 121 12.13 12.77 11.44
CA ARG A 121 10.90 13.54 11.29
C ARG A 121 10.98 14.84 12.07
N TRP A 122 10.46 15.89 11.47
CA TRP A 122 10.13 17.14 12.15
C TRP A 122 8.62 17.35 12.05
N SER A 123 7.98 17.65 13.20
CA SER A 123 6.54 17.89 13.30
C SER A 123 6.30 19.28 13.89
N GLY A 124 5.57 20.10 13.14
CA GLY A 124 5.13 21.43 13.55
C GLY A 124 3.60 21.51 13.69
N ALA A 125 3.07 22.69 13.95
CA ALA A 125 1.63 22.89 14.13
C ALA A 125 0.81 22.58 12.87
N THR A 126 1.34 22.90 11.67
CA THR A 126 0.62 22.73 10.40
C THR A 126 1.43 21.98 9.34
N PHE A 127 2.68 21.67 9.61
CA PHE A 127 3.58 21.06 8.64
C PHE A 127 4.42 19.99 9.28
N ASP A 128 4.49 18.83 8.63
CA ASP A 128 5.35 17.71 8.98
C ASP A 128 6.30 17.42 7.82
N ALA A 129 7.55 17.03 8.15
CA ALA A 129 8.54 16.59 7.17
C ALA A 129 9.22 15.31 7.65
N THR A 130 9.34 14.31 6.79
CA THR A 130 9.98 13.02 7.10
C THR A 130 10.96 12.66 6.00
N VAL A 131 12.21 12.35 6.36
CA VAL A 131 13.26 11.97 5.41
C VAL A 131 13.91 10.67 5.85
N GLY A 132 14.04 9.73 4.92
CA GLY A 132 14.64 8.41 5.12
C GLY A 132 13.71 7.28 4.70
N ARG A 133 14.04 6.06 5.14
CA ARG A 133 13.23 4.87 4.83
C ARG A 133 11.97 4.84 5.68
N GLN A 134 10.84 4.90 5.03
CA GLN A 134 9.54 5.05 5.67
C GLN A 134 8.43 4.30 4.92
N ARG A 135 7.33 4.04 5.60
CA ARG A 135 6.07 3.62 4.97
C ARG A 135 5.39 4.82 4.36
N LEU A 136 4.81 4.63 3.19
CA LEU A 136 3.88 5.59 2.59
C LEU A 136 2.62 4.85 2.15
N GLY A 137 1.48 5.48 2.31
CA GLY A 137 0.20 4.95 1.85
C GLY A 137 -0.82 6.07 1.73
N TYR A 138 -1.50 6.14 0.59
CA TYR A 138 -2.54 7.13 0.35
C TYR A 138 -3.87 6.46 0.06
N ASP A 139 -4.95 7.06 0.53
CA ASP A 139 -6.33 6.61 0.33
C ASP A 139 -6.53 5.12 0.71
N ASN A 140 -6.97 4.29 -0.23
CA ASN A 140 -7.15 2.85 -0.05
C ASN A 140 -5.90 2.02 -0.43
N GLN A 141 -4.76 2.67 -0.61
CA GLN A 141 -3.50 2.07 -1.03
C GLN A 141 -3.55 1.35 -2.39
N ARG A 142 -4.52 1.69 -3.24
CA ARG A 142 -4.61 1.15 -4.60
C ARG A 142 -3.41 1.56 -5.47
N TRP A 143 -2.89 2.77 -5.26
CA TRP A 143 -1.79 3.33 -6.05
C TRP A 143 -0.48 3.37 -5.29
N ILE A 144 -0.54 3.80 -4.02
CA ILE A 144 0.62 3.93 -3.14
C ILE A 144 0.30 3.22 -1.85
N GLY A 145 1.07 2.18 -1.53
CA GLY A 145 0.84 1.37 -0.35
C GLY A 145 2.07 0.61 0.14
N SER A 146 1.97 0.12 1.36
CA SER A 146 3.04 -0.66 2.01
C SER A 146 2.89 -2.16 1.83
N SER A 147 1.78 -2.64 1.25
CA SER A 147 1.46 -4.09 1.18
C SER A 147 1.63 -4.78 2.54
N ALA A 148 1.20 -4.13 3.62
CA ALA A 148 1.49 -4.52 5.02
C ALA A 148 0.90 -5.89 5.42
N TRP A 149 0.09 -6.50 4.58
CA TRP A 149 -0.43 -7.86 4.74
C TRP A 149 0.64 -8.94 4.48
N ARG A 150 1.75 -8.63 3.78
CA ARG A 150 2.92 -9.49 3.61
C ARG A 150 3.82 -9.47 4.85
N GLN A 151 4.73 -10.43 4.96
CA GLN A 151 5.68 -10.51 6.08
C GLN A 151 6.74 -9.42 5.98
N PHE A 152 7.44 -9.27 4.84
CA PHE A 152 8.09 -8.01 4.51
C PHE A 152 7.07 -7.06 3.90
N GLU A 153 7.13 -5.81 4.27
CA GLU A 153 6.29 -4.78 3.68
C GLU A 153 7.07 -3.93 2.68
N GLN A 154 6.35 -3.20 1.85
CA GLN A 154 6.94 -2.22 0.95
C GLN A 154 7.25 -0.94 1.72
N THR A 155 8.48 -0.45 1.61
CA THR A 155 8.94 0.82 2.19
C THR A 155 9.68 1.64 1.15
N PHE A 156 9.84 2.95 1.42
CA PHE A 156 10.39 3.88 0.47
C PHE A 156 11.51 4.70 1.10
N ASP A 157 12.66 4.80 0.45
CA ASP A 157 13.64 5.84 0.75
C ASP A 157 13.10 7.14 0.10
N ALA A 158 12.68 8.09 0.93
CA ALA A 158 11.85 9.22 0.51
C ALA A 158 12.07 10.48 1.34
N ALA A 159 11.69 11.62 0.75
CA ALA A 159 11.40 12.85 1.48
C ALA A 159 9.90 13.14 1.32
N ALA A 160 9.16 13.14 2.44
CA ALA A 160 7.72 13.33 2.49
C ALA A 160 7.36 14.57 3.31
N PHE A 161 6.32 15.28 2.87
CA PHE A 161 5.85 16.52 3.46
C PHE A 161 4.33 16.51 3.53
N ASP A 162 3.80 16.84 4.71
CA ASP A 162 2.38 16.98 4.95
C ASP A 162 2.10 18.39 5.43
N TRP A 163 1.18 19.09 4.76
CA TRP A 163 0.80 20.45 5.09
C TRP A 163 -0.71 20.54 5.32
N LYS A 164 -1.10 20.81 6.56
CA LYS A 164 -2.47 21.18 6.95
C LYS A 164 -2.72 22.63 6.54
N ALA A 165 -3.12 22.84 5.28
CA ALA A 165 -3.38 24.16 4.72
C ALA A 165 -4.56 24.86 5.39
N THR A 166 -5.59 24.07 5.81
CA THR A 166 -6.72 24.45 6.67
C THR A 166 -7.10 23.28 7.56
N ASP A 167 -8.06 23.46 8.47
CA ASP A 167 -8.61 22.36 9.28
C ASP A 167 -9.23 21.25 8.44
N ALA A 168 -9.67 21.56 7.22
CA ALA A 168 -10.31 20.62 6.30
C ALA A 168 -9.39 20.11 5.18
N LEU A 169 -8.36 20.87 4.79
CA LEU A 169 -7.50 20.56 3.64
C LEU A 169 -6.08 20.21 4.08
N THR A 170 -5.66 19.01 3.76
CA THR A 170 -4.27 18.56 3.89
C THR A 170 -3.68 18.30 2.51
N LEU A 171 -2.47 18.79 2.27
CA LEU A 171 -1.68 18.56 1.08
C LEU A 171 -0.50 17.66 1.43
N HIS A 172 -0.33 16.59 0.66
CA HIS A 172 0.75 15.64 0.80
C HIS A 172 1.64 15.70 -0.44
N TYR A 173 2.94 15.76 -0.22
CA TYR A 173 3.93 15.61 -1.26
C TYR A 173 5.00 14.61 -0.81
N ALA A 174 5.42 13.72 -1.69
CA ALA A 174 6.59 12.89 -1.46
C ALA A 174 7.44 12.77 -2.73
N TRP A 175 8.76 12.84 -2.55
CA TRP A 175 9.73 12.42 -3.54
C TRP A 175 10.34 11.09 -3.11
N LEU A 176 10.32 10.09 -4.02
CA LEU A 176 10.83 8.75 -3.78
C LEU A 176 12.11 8.53 -4.58
N ASP A 177 13.19 8.16 -3.89
CA ASP A 177 14.47 7.75 -4.47
C ASP A 177 14.52 6.25 -4.72
N ARG A 178 13.87 5.46 -3.87
CA ARG A 178 13.91 3.98 -3.93
C ARG A 178 12.66 3.35 -3.32
N VAL A 179 12.25 2.22 -3.88
CA VAL A 179 11.27 1.31 -3.26
C VAL A 179 11.96 0.02 -2.83
N HIS A 180 11.74 -0.39 -1.58
CA HIS A 180 12.07 -1.72 -1.05
C HIS A 180 10.81 -2.57 -1.10
N ARG A 181 10.92 -3.76 -1.70
CA ARG A 181 9.74 -4.54 -2.08
C ARG A 181 9.51 -5.74 -1.15
N VAL A 182 8.28 -6.23 -1.13
CA VAL A 182 7.82 -7.33 -0.27
C VAL A 182 8.56 -8.67 -0.45
N ALA A 183 9.26 -8.85 -1.57
CA ALA A 183 10.07 -10.05 -1.80
C ALA A 183 11.36 -10.10 -0.96
N GLY A 184 11.63 -9.03 -0.21
CA GLY A 184 12.75 -8.95 0.73
C GLY A 184 14.13 -8.85 0.07
N PRO A 185 15.19 -8.63 0.87
CA PRO A 185 16.53 -8.36 0.38
C PRO A 185 17.19 -9.57 -0.30
N ASP A 186 16.74 -10.80 0.01
CA ASP A 186 17.31 -12.05 -0.49
C ASP A 186 16.58 -12.60 -1.73
N ALA A 187 15.58 -11.88 -2.28
CA ALA A 187 14.90 -12.31 -3.50
C ALA A 187 15.90 -12.60 -4.63
N LEU A 188 15.71 -13.69 -5.38
CA LEU A 188 16.62 -14.08 -6.46
C LEU A 188 16.64 -13.05 -7.59
N ASN A 189 15.51 -12.46 -7.90
CA ASN A 189 15.42 -11.35 -8.83
C ASN A 189 15.77 -10.03 -8.12
N ARG A 190 16.86 -9.38 -8.53
CA ARG A 190 17.30 -8.09 -7.99
C ARG A 190 16.20 -7.00 -8.05
N LEU A 191 15.44 -6.97 -9.13
CA LEU A 191 14.35 -5.99 -9.32
C LEU A 191 13.12 -6.26 -8.44
N ALA A 192 13.04 -7.44 -7.82
CA ALA A 192 12.05 -7.77 -6.81
C ALA A 192 12.51 -7.40 -5.38
N ARG A 193 13.81 -7.13 -5.15
CA ARG A 193 14.36 -6.64 -3.88
C ARG A 193 14.05 -5.16 -3.68
N ALA A 194 14.57 -4.36 -4.60
CA ALA A 194 14.42 -2.91 -4.61
C ALA A 194 14.57 -2.35 -6.02
N ARG A 195 14.05 -1.13 -6.25
CA ARG A 195 14.22 -0.37 -7.49
C ARG A 195 14.54 1.08 -7.20
N ALA A 196 15.46 1.64 -8.00
CA ALA A 196 15.74 3.06 -7.99
C ALA A 196 14.58 3.82 -8.67
N LEU A 197 14.19 4.92 -8.08
CA LEU A 197 13.06 5.73 -8.51
C LEU A 197 13.47 7.20 -8.66
N ASN A 198 12.70 7.94 -9.45
CA ASN A 198 12.61 9.39 -9.40
C ASN A 198 11.14 9.76 -9.52
N THR A 199 10.42 9.56 -8.42
CA THR A 199 8.96 9.59 -8.39
C THR A 199 8.47 10.73 -7.53
N HIS A 200 7.49 11.49 -8.04
CA HIS A 200 6.83 12.56 -7.31
C HIS A 200 5.36 12.20 -7.07
N LEU A 201 4.95 12.24 -5.81
CA LEU A 201 3.59 11.98 -5.38
C LEU A 201 2.98 13.27 -4.85
N LEU A 202 1.83 13.67 -5.38
CA LEU A 202 1.02 14.76 -4.87
C LEU A 202 -0.37 14.21 -4.55
N ASN A 203 -0.88 14.51 -3.37
CA ASN A 203 -2.23 14.16 -2.94
C ASN A 203 -2.81 15.32 -2.13
N ALA A 204 -4.05 15.68 -2.40
CA ALA A 204 -4.81 16.71 -1.69
C ALA A 204 -6.05 16.06 -1.09
N ALA A 205 -6.15 16.02 0.23
CA ALA A 205 -7.25 15.44 0.98
C ALA A 205 -8.12 16.55 1.61
N LEU A 206 -9.38 16.62 1.21
CA LEU A 206 -10.38 17.57 1.74
C LEU A 206 -11.43 16.80 2.53
N ALA A 207 -11.51 17.06 3.83
CA ALA A 207 -12.55 16.56 4.73
C ALA A 207 -13.74 17.53 4.78
N GLN A 208 -14.97 17.00 4.58
CA GLN A 208 -16.19 17.77 4.65
C GLN A 208 -17.28 16.98 5.40
N GLY A 209 -17.41 17.21 6.68
CA GLY A 209 -18.29 16.44 7.55
C GLY A 209 -17.89 14.96 7.55
N THR A 210 -18.79 14.07 7.13
CA THR A 210 -18.53 12.62 7.01
C THR A 210 -17.98 12.20 5.65
N GLN A 211 -17.63 13.16 4.79
CA GLN A 211 -17.13 12.93 3.45
C GLN A 211 -15.65 13.29 3.34
N GLN A 212 -14.94 12.59 2.47
CA GLN A 212 -13.57 12.88 2.10
C GLN A 212 -13.44 12.90 0.59
N TRP A 213 -12.80 13.94 0.08
CA TRP A 213 -12.38 14.08 -1.30
C TRP A 213 -10.87 13.99 -1.37
N SER A 214 -10.33 13.23 -2.31
CA SER A 214 -8.90 13.17 -2.57
C SER A 214 -8.65 13.41 -4.05
N ALA A 215 -7.81 14.39 -4.37
CA ALA A 215 -7.30 14.61 -5.72
C ALA A 215 -5.81 14.31 -5.74
N TYR A 216 -5.32 13.57 -6.74
CA TYR A 216 -3.93 13.15 -6.76
C TYR A 216 -3.30 13.19 -8.16
N ALA A 217 -1.97 13.37 -8.15
CA ALA A 217 -1.09 13.26 -9.31
C ALA A 217 0.17 12.48 -8.90
N TYR A 218 0.35 11.27 -9.42
CA TYR A 218 1.49 10.42 -9.16
C TYR A 218 2.34 10.28 -10.42
N LEU A 219 3.50 10.93 -10.41
CA LEU A 219 4.47 10.98 -11.51
C LEU A 219 5.57 9.97 -11.21
N HIS A 220 5.30 8.69 -11.54
CA HIS A 220 6.19 7.58 -11.24
C HIS A 220 7.20 7.38 -12.35
N LYS A 221 8.49 7.57 -12.05
CA LYS A 221 9.61 7.18 -12.89
C LYS A 221 10.39 6.06 -12.22
N ASP A 222 10.41 4.88 -12.84
CA ASP A 222 11.22 3.72 -12.44
C ASP A 222 12.52 3.76 -13.26
N GLU A 223 13.66 3.93 -12.57
CA GLU A 223 14.98 4.02 -13.22
C GLU A 223 15.52 2.65 -13.61
N ASP A 224 15.04 1.59 -12.95
CA ASP A 224 15.45 0.20 -13.20
C ASP A 224 14.53 -0.52 -14.19
N VAL A 225 13.23 -0.14 -14.28
CA VAL A 225 12.23 -0.75 -15.16
C VAL A 225 11.43 0.32 -15.90
N ALA A 226 11.97 0.84 -16.98
CA ALA A 226 11.40 1.96 -17.74
C ALA A 226 9.92 1.76 -18.11
N SER A 227 9.50 0.54 -18.47
CA SER A 227 8.11 0.21 -18.80
C SER A 227 7.12 0.27 -17.62
N ALA A 228 7.61 0.41 -16.38
CA ALA A 228 6.77 0.64 -15.21
C ALA A 228 6.50 2.14 -14.96
N SER A 229 7.23 3.05 -15.64
CA SER A 229 7.04 4.49 -15.47
C SER A 229 5.69 4.94 -16.00
N SER A 230 4.95 5.69 -15.18
CA SER A 230 3.58 6.13 -15.52
C SER A 230 3.21 7.41 -14.79
N ALA A 231 2.35 8.22 -15.40
CA ALA A 231 1.67 9.33 -14.72
C ALA A 231 0.22 8.96 -14.47
N THR A 232 -0.21 9.04 -13.21
CA THR A 232 -1.57 8.72 -12.78
C THR A 232 -2.20 9.93 -12.13
N TYR A 233 -3.36 10.35 -12.64
CA TYR A 233 -4.15 11.47 -12.12
C TYR A 233 -5.53 10.95 -11.76
N GLY A 234 -6.04 11.32 -10.60
CA GLY A 234 -7.34 10.84 -10.17
C GLY A 234 -8.04 11.71 -9.14
N LEU A 235 -9.32 11.38 -8.97
CA LEU A 235 -10.21 11.95 -7.98
C LEU A 235 -10.96 10.82 -7.28
N ARG A 236 -10.96 10.83 -5.96
CA ARG A 236 -11.69 9.91 -5.09
C ARG A 236 -12.64 10.66 -4.20
N TRP A 237 -13.83 10.12 -4.04
CA TRP A 237 -14.85 10.58 -3.11
C TRP A 237 -15.33 9.41 -2.27
N SER A 238 -15.27 9.55 -0.96
CA SER A 238 -15.76 8.53 -0.03
C SER A 238 -16.50 9.20 1.12
N GLY A 239 -17.37 8.45 1.77
CA GLY A 239 -18.10 8.98 2.91
C GLY A 239 -19.14 8.02 3.45
N ASN A 240 -19.90 8.56 4.40
CA ASN A 240 -21.02 7.85 4.99
C ASN A 240 -22.15 8.82 5.37
N ALA A 241 -23.38 8.27 5.44
CA ALA A 241 -24.56 8.90 5.97
C ALA A 241 -25.16 7.96 7.02
N LEU A 242 -24.59 7.99 8.22
CA LEU A 242 -24.97 7.10 9.32
C LEU A 242 -25.82 7.84 10.35
N HIS A 243 -26.85 7.14 10.85
CA HIS A 243 -27.64 7.51 12.00
C HIS A 243 -27.59 6.35 13.01
N GLU A 244 -27.10 6.63 14.22
CA GLU A 244 -26.90 5.61 15.28
C GLU A 244 -26.11 4.38 14.80
N GLY A 245 -25.08 4.62 13.96
CA GLY A 245 -24.24 3.54 13.40
C GLY A 245 -24.85 2.77 12.22
N ASN A 246 -26.07 3.12 11.77
CA ASN A 246 -26.75 2.48 10.66
C ASN A 246 -26.86 3.45 9.48
N GLY A 247 -26.73 2.97 8.24
CA GLY A 247 -26.93 3.80 7.06
C GLY A 247 -26.02 3.49 5.89
N PHE A 248 -25.93 4.45 4.99
CA PHE A 248 -25.26 4.32 3.71
C PHE A 248 -23.77 4.67 3.77
N LEU A 249 -22.97 3.92 3.02
CA LEU A 249 -21.53 4.12 2.82
C LEU A 249 -21.27 4.20 1.32
N TRP A 250 -20.29 4.96 0.89
CA TRP A 250 -19.91 5.00 -0.53
C TRP A 250 -18.43 5.26 -0.73
N VAL A 251 -17.93 4.73 -1.84
CA VAL A 251 -16.67 5.09 -2.46
C VAL A 251 -16.89 5.23 -3.96
N ALA A 252 -16.42 6.31 -4.53
CA ALA A 252 -16.31 6.51 -5.97
C ALA A 252 -14.93 7.03 -6.31
N GLU A 253 -14.29 6.47 -7.34
CA GLU A 253 -12.97 6.89 -7.79
C GLU A 253 -12.89 6.83 -9.30
N ALA A 254 -12.26 7.83 -9.90
CA ALA A 254 -11.94 7.84 -11.32
C ALA A 254 -10.49 8.31 -11.50
N ALA A 255 -9.73 7.61 -12.35
CA ALA A 255 -8.37 7.98 -12.67
C ALA A 255 -8.03 7.73 -14.14
N ARG A 256 -6.98 8.41 -14.58
CA ARG A 256 -6.31 8.19 -15.85
C ARG A 256 -4.84 7.93 -15.59
N GLN A 257 -4.30 6.87 -16.19
CA GLN A 257 -2.88 6.54 -16.22
C GLN A 257 -2.38 6.58 -17.64
N GLN A 258 -1.22 7.18 -17.84
CA GLN A 258 -0.55 7.23 -19.13
C GLN A 258 0.95 6.98 -18.97
N ASP A 259 1.64 6.73 -20.08
CA ASP A 259 3.10 6.68 -20.10
C ASP A 259 3.73 7.97 -19.57
N TYR A 260 4.91 7.84 -18.99
CA TYR A 260 5.63 8.97 -18.41
C TYR A 260 7.15 8.76 -18.47
N ALA A 261 7.87 9.86 -18.59
CA ALA A 261 9.32 9.94 -18.54
C ALA A 261 10.02 9.02 -19.54
N ASN A 262 10.69 7.94 -19.05
CA ASN A 262 11.49 7.01 -19.86
C ASN A 262 10.69 5.79 -20.34
N ASN A 263 9.37 5.76 -20.19
CA ASN A 263 8.56 4.62 -20.64
C ASN A 263 8.61 4.50 -22.18
N PRO A 264 9.02 3.35 -22.73
CA PRO A 264 9.09 3.14 -24.17
C PRO A 264 7.75 2.86 -24.84
N LEU A 265 6.67 2.70 -24.05
CA LEU A 265 5.32 2.39 -24.52
C LEU A 265 4.49 3.68 -24.58
N ASP A 266 3.59 3.76 -25.55
CA ASP A 266 2.58 4.81 -25.63
C ASP A 266 1.24 4.20 -25.21
N PHE A 267 0.68 4.68 -24.10
CA PHE A 267 -0.59 4.20 -23.58
C PHE A 267 -1.36 5.26 -22.79
N SER A 268 -2.66 5.07 -22.74
CA SER A 268 -3.55 5.83 -21.86
C SER A 268 -4.71 4.93 -21.43
N HIS A 269 -4.78 4.67 -20.13
CA HIS A 269 -5.79 3.79 -19.54
C HIS A 269 -6.65 4.55 -18.55
N ARG A 270 -7.88 4.07 -18.36
CA ARG A 270 -8.85 4.62 -17.39
C ARG A 270 -9.05 3.62 -16.27
N TYR A 271 -9.26 4.17 -15.10
CA TYR A 271 -9.63 3.44 -13.90
C TYR A 271 -10.92 4.04 -13.33
N TRP A 272 -11.79 3.19 -12.82
CA TRP A 272 -12.89 3.61 -11.99
C TRP A 272 -13.28 2.53 -10.98
N LEU A 273 -13.71 3.02 -9.82
CA LEU A 273 -14.27 2.22 -8.73
C LEU A 273 -15.59 2.87 -8.30
N LEU A 274 -16.60 2.05 -8.10
CA LEU A 274 -17.85 2.43 -7.44
C LEU A 274 -18.18 1.35 -6.40
N GLU A 275 -18.26 1.74 -5.13
CA GLU A 275 -18.52 0.84 -4.01
C GLU A 275 -19.58 1.46 -3.08
N PRO A 276 -20.89 1.31 -3.38
CA PRO A 276 -21.94 1.57 -2.41
C PRO A 276 -21.97 0.48 -1.32
N GLY A 277 -22.33 0.87 -0.11
CA GLY A 277 -22.48 -0.03 1.02
C GLY A 277 -23.61 0.39 1.95
N TRP A 278 -24.06 -0.55 2.75
CA TRP A 278 -25.02 -0.32 3.82
C TRP A 278 -24.58 -1.03 5.09
N THR A 279 -24.65 -0.33 6.20
CA THR A 279 -24.39 -0.92 7.52
C THR A 279 -25.65 -0.86 8.38
N GLN A 280 -25.94 -1.94 9.10
CA GLN A 280 -27.07 -2.05 10.00
C GLN A 280 -26.77 -3.07 11.10
N SER A 281 -26.97 -2.68 12.36
CA SER A 281 -26.79 -3.56 13.54
C SER A 281 -25.44 -4.24 13.59
N GLY A 282 -24.36 -3.54 13.21
CA GLY A 282 -22.99 -4.06 13.20
C GLY A 282 -22.63 -4.93 11.98
N VAL A 283 -23.59 -5.18 11.07
CA VAL A 283 -23.33 -5.88 9.80
C VAL A 283 -23.20 -4.87 8.67
N THR A 284 -22.13 -4.97 7.88
CA THR A 284 -21.91 -4.11 6.70
C THR A 284 -21.91 -4.97 5.44
N ALA A 285 -22.72 -4.59 4.46
CA ALA A 285 -22.73 -5.14 3.11
C ALA A 285 -22.25 -4.08 2.12
N LYS A 286 -21.39 -4.48 1.18
CA LYS A 286 -20.86 -3.62 0.12
C LYS A 286 -20.94 -4.32 -1.23
N LEU A 287 -21.21 -3.54 -2.29
CA LEU A 287 -21.12 -4.00 -3.66
C LEU A 287 -20.06 -3.16 -4.38
N GLY A 288 -19.01 -3.83 -4.87
CA GLY A 288 -17.93 -3.16 -5.59
C GLY A 288 -18.00 -3.41 -7.09
N TRP A 289 -17.82 -2.37 -7.88
CA TRP A 289 -17.56 -2.44 -9.30
C TRP A 289 -16.30 -1.67 -9.63
N GLU A 290 -15.29 -2.39 -10.14
CA GLU A 290 -13.98 -1.86 -10.46
C GLU A 290 -13.62 -2.15 -11.92
N HIS A 291 -13.06 -1.14 -12.60
CA HIS A 291 -12.56 -1.25 -13.95
C HIS A 291 -11.11 -0.81 -14.03
N LEU A 292 -10.25 -1.71 -14.48
CA LEU A 292 -8.85 -1.46 -14.82
C LEU A 292 -8.69 -1.51 -16.34
N GLY A 293 -8.41 -0.36 -16.94
CA GLY A 293 -8.25 -0.23 -18.39
C GLY A 293 -7.02 -0.95 -18.93
N GLY A 294 -7.08 -1.31 -20.20
CA GLY A 294 -5.98 -1.91 -20.95
C GLY A 294 -6.28 -1.91 -22.44
N ASN A 295 -5.26 -2.20 -23.25
CA ASN A 295 -5.38 -2.25 -24.73
C ASN A 295 -5.02 -3.62 -25.33
N GLY A 296 -4.93 -4.67 -24.50
CA GLY A 296 -4.55 -6.03 -24.89
C GLY A 296 -3.03 -6.26 -25.00
N ARG A 297 -2.22 -5.20 -24.96
CA ARG A 297 -0.74 -5.26 -24.91
C ARG A 297 -0.18 -4.70 -23.63
N HIS A 298 -0.85 -3.71 -23.09
CA HIS A 298 -0.53 -3.04 -21.83
C HIS A 298 -1.81 -2.86 -21.02
N ALA A 299 -1.72 -2.98 -19.72
CA ALA A 299 -2.82 -2.73 -18.77
C ALA A 299 -2.41 -1.67 -17.76
N LEU A 300 -3.39 -1.09 -17.10
CA LEU A 300 -3.20 -0.21 -15.97
C LEU A 300 -2.34 -0.90 -14.91
N GLN A 301 -1.38 -0.19 -14.35
CA GLN A 301 -0.39 -0.71 -13.41
C GLN A 301 -0.47 0.00 -12.05
N THR A 302 -0.15 -0.74 -10.99
CA THR A 302 -0.03 -0.22 -9.63
C THR A 302 1.34 -0.60 -9.03
N PRO A 303 2.45 -0.07 -9.59
CA PRO A 303 3.80 -0.55 -9.28
C PRO A 303 4.26 -0.23 -7.85
N LEU A 304 3.55 0.67 -7.16
CA LEU A 304 3.87 1.13 -5.79
C LEU A 304 2.77 0.78 -4.77
N ALA A 305 1.87 -0.19 -5.09
CA ALA A 305 0.82 -0.68 -4.19
C ALA A 305 1.18 -1.96 -3.47
#